data_ded366b996ea79883edda4e81241233a
#
_entry.id   ded366b996ea79883edda4e81241233a
#
_cell.length_a   1.000
_cell.length_b   1.000
_cell.length_c   1.000
_cell.angle_alpha   90.00
_cell.angle_beta   90.00
_cell.angle_gamma   90.00
#
_symmetry.space_group_name_H-M   'P 1'
#
loop_
_entity.id
_entity.type
_entity.pdbx_description
1 polymer ?
#
loop_
_entity_poly.entity_id
_entity_poly.type
_entity_poly.pdbx_seq_one_letter_code
_entity_poly.pdbx_strand_id
1 'polypeptide(L)' 'MPTVLRVGSFRFHFYSHEPNEPAHIHVRNSDGECKFWIDPIQLAGNKGVAPHDVRQAERLVFEYQTLLLAKYHEYHRR' A
#
# COMPACT_ATOMS: atom_id res chain seq x y z
N MET A 1 -3.21 12.86 -4.37
CA MET A 1 -3.32 11.57 -3.70
C MET A 1 -2.90 11.70 -2.26
N PRO A 2 -3.73 11.32 -1.35
CA PRO A 2 -3.35 11.43 0.05
C PRO A 2 -2.33 10.37 0.44
N THR A 3 -1.32 10.82 1.16
CA THR A 3 -0.40 9.92 1.82
C THR A 3 -1.02 9.55 3.14
N VAL A 4 -1.20 8.26 3.39
CA VAL A 4 -1.85 7.80 4.62
C VAL A 4 -0.85 7.41 5.69
N LEU A 5 0.40 7.12 5.29
CA LEU A 5 1.41 6.67 6.23
C LEU A 5 2.78 6.86 5.61
N ARG A 6 3.75 7.28 6.43
CA ARG A 6 5.16 7.32 6.04
C ARG A 6 5.96 6.56 7.06
N VAL A 7 6.79 5.63 6.58
CA VAL A 7 7.68 4.87 7.44
C VAL A 7 9.03 4.81 6.74
N GLY A 8 10.04 5.45 7.30
CA GLY A 8 11.35 5.52 6.66
C GLY A 8 11.26 6.14 5.29
N SER A 9 11.76 5.46 4.28
CA SER A 9 11.71 5.92 2.90
C SER A 9 10.44 5.53 2.17
N PHE A 10 9.54 4.81 2.83
CA PHE A 10 8.31 4.32 2.21
C PHE A 10 7.17 5.29 2.45
N ARG A 11 6.40 5.54 1.38
CA ARG A 11 5.19 6.35 1.45
C ARG A 11 4.02 5.51 0.99
N PHE A 12 2.99 5.41 1.83
CA PHE A 12 1.80 4.61 1.59
C PHE A 12 0.68 5.52 1.15
N HIS A 13 0.04 5.20 0.03
CA HIS A 13 -1.02 6.05 -0.50
C HIS A 13 -2.05 5.25 -1.29
N PHE A 14 -3.24 5.87 -1.50
CA PHE A 14 -4.30 5.32 -2.33
C PHE A 14 -4.47 6.17 -3.58
N TYR A 15 -4.92 5.53 -4.65
CA TYR A 15 -5.38 6.25 -5.84
C TYR A 15 -6.90 6.33 -5.81
N SER A 16 -7.46 7.42 -6.36
CA SER A 16 -8.88 7.68 -6.24
C SER A 16 -9.77 6.86 -7.19
N HIS A 17 -9.20 6.28 -8.22
CA HIS A 17 -10.00 5.60 -9.24
C HIS A 17 -9.66 4.13 -9.36
N GLU A 18 -10.06 3.34 -8.36
CA GLU A 18 -9.89 1.90 -8.41
C GLU A 18 -11.07 1.23 -7.72
N PRO A 19 -12.30 1.49 -8.22
CA PRO A 19 -13.51 1.14 -7.46
C PRO A 19 -13.84 -0.35 -7.45
N ASN A 20 -13.32 -1.12 -8.39
CA ASN A 20 -13.73 -2.53 -8.52
C ASN A 20 -12.66 -3.50 -8.07
N GLU A 21 -11.73 -3.05 -7.26
CA GLU A 21 -10.66 -3.90 -6.76
C GLU A 21 -10.81 -4.13 -5.27
N PRO A 22 -10.31 -5.26 -4.77
CA PRO A 22 -10.23 -5.47 -3.32
C PRO A 22 -9.39 -4.38 -2.66
N ALA A 23 -9.50 -4.27 -1.35
CA ALA A 23 -8.73 -3.29 -0.61
C ALA A 23 -7.24 -3.46 -0.87
N HIS A 24 -6.57 -2.36 -1.18
CA HIS A 24 -5.15 -2.39 -1.53
C HIS A 24 -4.48 -1.08 -1.16
N ILE A 25 -3.14 -1.12 -1.16
CA ILE A 25 -2.32 0.04 -0.82
C ILE A 25 -1.15 0.11 -1.79
N HIS A 26 -0.78 1.31 -2.19
CA HIS A 26 0.40 1.56 -3.00
C HIS A 26 1.52 2.04 -2.09
N VAL A 27 2.71 1.49 -2.27
CA VAL A 27 3.88 1.83 -1.46
C VAL A 27 4.98 2.29 -2.41
N ARG A 28 5.44 3.51 -2.19
CA ARG A 28 6.44 4.13 -3.03
C ARG A 28 7.72 4.41 -2.25
N ASN A 29 8.86 4.16 -2.90
CA ASN A 29 10.14 4.64 -2.40
C ASN A 29 10.89 5.31 -3.54
N SER A 30 12.18 5.61 -3.37
CA SER A 30 12.95 6.32 -4.39
C SER A 30 13.15 5.51 -5.67
N ASP A 31 13.01 4.19 -5.62
CA ASP A 31 13.26 3.33 -6.76
C ASP A 31 12.03 3.02 -7.58
N GLY A 32 10.84 3.10 -6.98
CA GLY A 32 9.63 2.77 -7.69
C GLY A 32 8.43 2.64 -6.79
N GLU A 33 7.48 1.83 -7.23
CA GLU A 33 6.20 1.69 -6.53
C GLU A 33 5.73 0.25 -6.60
N CYS A 34 5.21 -0.26 -5.48
CA CYS A 34 4.60 -1.57 -5.47
C CYS A 34 3.20 -1.47 -4.88
N LYS A 35 2.40 -2.50 -5.13
CA LYS A 35 1.00 -2.55 -4.73
C LYS A 35 0.75 -3.84 -3.96
N PHE A 36 0.06 -3.73 -2.85
CA PHE A 36 -0.31 -4.90 -2.03
C PHE A 36 -1.81 -4.95 -1.83
N TRP A 37 -2.38 -6.16 -1.95
CA TRP A 37 -3.70 -6.40 -1.39
C TRP A 37 -3.55 -6.37 0.13
N ILE A 38 -4.56 -5.88 0.82
CA ILE A 38 -4.46 -5.71 2.29
C ILE A 38 -5.08 -6.88 3.04
N ASP A 39 -6.04 -7.59 2.43
CA ASP A 39 -6.72 -8.67 3.12
C ASP A 39 -7.20 -9.71 2.11
N PRO A 40 -6.51 -10.85 1.97
CA PRO A 40 -5.24 -11.18 2.62
C PRO A 40 -4.09 -10.35 2.04
N ILE A 41 -3.04 -10.22 2.80
CA ILE A 41 -1.89 -9.43 2.37
C ILE A 41 -1.10 -10.21 1.30
N GLN A 42 -0.94 -9.60 0.13
CA GLN A 42 -0.27 -10.24 -0.98
C GLN A 42 0.21 -9.19 -1.97
N LEU A 43 1.41 -9.36 -2.48
CA LEU A 43 1.93 -8.45 -3.49
C LEU A 43 1.08 -8.55 -4.75
N ALA A 44 0.58 -7.43 -5.23
CA ALA A 44 -0.26 -7.37 -6.43
C ALA A 44 0.50 -6.85 -7.64
N GLY A 45 1.56 -6.08 -7.42
CA GLY A 45 2.35 -5.56 -8.53
C GLY A 45 3.58 -4.83 -8.03
N ASN A 46 4.57 -4.70 -8.90
CA ASN A 46 5.81 -4.02 -8.55
C ASN A 46 6.38 -3.36 -9.80
N LYS A 47 6.72 -2.08 -9.66
CA LYS A 47 7.38 -1.32 -10.73
C LYS A 47 8.64 -0.70 -10.17
N GLY A 48 9.73 -1.46 -10.21
CA GLY A 48 11.04 -0.93 -9.91
C GLY A 48 11.54 -1.05 -8.49
N VAL A 49 10.74 -1.52 -7.56
CA VAL A 49 11.19 -1.65 -6.17
C VAL A 49 12.01 -2.92 -6.04
N ALA A 50 13.19 -2.81 -5.41
CA ALA A 50 14.08 -3.96 -5.24
C ALA A 50 13.44 -5.03 -4.35
N PRO A 51 13.77 -6.32 -4.57
CA PRO A 51 13.12 -7.39 -3.81
C PRO A 51 13.23 -7.25 -2.30
N HIS A 52 14.35 -6.79 -1.80
CA HIS A 52 14.51 -6.65 -0.34
C HIS A 52 13.64 -5.51 0.19
N ASP A 53 13.43 -4.47 -0.60
CA ASP A 53 12.55 -3.38 -0.22
C ASP A 53 11.09 -3.81 -0.31
N VAL A 54 10.74 -4.65 -1.29
CA VAL A 54 9.40 -5.21 -1.36
C VAL A 54 9.09 -6.02 -0.10
N ARG A 55 10.04 -6.83 0.35
CA ARG A 55 9.84 -7.62 1.56
C ARG A 55 9.66 -6.74 2.78
N GLN A 56 10.42 -5.65 2.86
CA GLN A 56 10.29 -4.72 3.98
C GLN A 56 8.95 -4.00 3.93
N ALA A 57 8.52 -3.58 2.74
CA ALA A 57 7.21 -2.95 2.56
C ALA A 57 6.09 -3.92 2.97
N GLU A 58 6.21 -5.19 2.58
CA GLU A 58 5.21 -6.19 2.93
C GLU A 58 5.10 -6.35 4.45
N ARG A 59 6.26 -6.36 5.13
CA ARG A 59 6.26 -6.44 6.59
C ARG A 59 5.54 -5.26 7.21
N LEU A 60 5.73 -4.07 6.65
CA LEU A 60 5.04 -2.89 7.13
C LEU A 60 3.53 -2.96 6.87
N VAL A 61 3.13 -3.54 5.74
CA VAL A 61 1.70 -3.74 5.48
C VAL A 61 1.10 -4.66 6.53
N PHE A 62 1.80 -5.73 6.91
CA PHE A 62 1.35 -6.59 8.01
C PHE A 62 1.24 -5.82 9.31
N GLU A 63 2.26 -5.04 9.63
CA GLU A 63 2.30 -4.30 10.89
C GLU A 63 1.15 -3.31 10.99
N TYR A 64 0.82 -2.65 9.89
CA TYR A 64 -0.19 -1.58 9.88
C TYR A 64 -1.50 -2.01 9.23
N GLN A 65 -1.76 -3.32 9.11
CA GLN A 65 -2.90 -3.82 8.37
C GLN A 65 -4.23 -3.22 8.85
N THR A 66 -4.44 -3.19 10.15
CA THR A 66 -5.70 -2.67 10.70
C THR A 66 -5.89 -1.20 10.35
N LEU A 67 -4.81 -0.42 10.50
CA LEU A 67 -4.85 1.00 10.16
C LEU A 67 -5.11 1.20 8.68
N LEU A 68 -4.42 0.43 7.83
CA LEU A 68 -4.53 0.60 6.39
C LEU A 68 -5.94 0.22 5.90
N LEU A 69 -6.53 -0.85 6.45
CA LEU A 69 -7.90 -1.21 6.11
C LEU A 69 -8.88 -0.13 6.52
N ALA A 70 -8.73 0.41 7.72
CA ALA A 70 -9.61 1.48 8.19
C ALA A 70 -9.49 2.71 7.30
N LYS A 71 -8.26 3.08 6.94
CA LYS A 71 -8.03 4.23 6.08
C LYS A 71 -8.54 3.98 4.67
N TYR A 72 -8.40 2.75 4.16
CA TYR A 72 -8.91 2.41 2.84
C TYR A 72 -10.42 2.60 2.78
N HIS A 73 -11.14 2.07 3.77
CA HIS A 73 -12.60 2.16 3.79
C HIS A 73 -13.05 3.60 3.96
N GLU A 74 -12.36 4.37 4.79
CA GLU A 74 -12.67 5.77 4.99
C GLU A 74 -12.48 6.56 3.69
N TYR A 75 -11.38 6.31 2.99
CA TYR A 75 -11.04 7.05 1.77
C TYR A 75 -12.00 6.72 0.62
N HIS A 76 -12.42 5.46 0.52
CA HIS A 76 -13.26 5.01 -0.61
C HIS A 76 -14.75 4.99 -0.27
N ARG A 77 -15.13 5.45 0.90
CA ARG A 77 -16.53 5.47 1.29
C ARG A 77 -17.29 6.54 0.52
N ARG A 78 -18.51 6.21 0.11
CA ARG A 78 -19.40 7.13 -0.57
C ARG A 78 -20.66 7.35 0.24
#